data_57ee90e3b8ea254dc6a941cc72fd9f5b
#
_entry.id   57ee90e3b8ea254dc6a941cc72fd9f5b
#
_cell.length_a   1.000
_cell.length_b   1.000
_cell.length_c   1.000
_cell.angle_alpha   90.00
_cell.angle_beta   90.00
_cell.angle_gamma   90.00
#
_symmetry.space_group_name_H-M   'P 1'
#
loop_
_entity.id
_entity.type
_entity.pdbx_description
1 polymer ?
#
loop_
_entity_poly.entity_id
_entity_poly.type
_entity_poly.pdbx_seq_one_letter_code
_entity_poly.pdbx_strand_id
1 'polypeptide(L)'
;AIEKVYSEIQNRYEERLTVEKERLECFYPAEDYHQDYLLKNPEGYCHLSLQTLRFARRYALITKALRSYSDEEKKAVLPRFFKTGKGEYGEGDRFIGVSVPDTRKVAKAYSDSTEDVVEALLESEWHECRLCALLILIRQYKNNPDETVRFYISHTSGINNWDLVDLSAPYILGDHLINKEDRRILDKMACSPIMWEQRIAVVSTLMFVRHTQFEDTVRLA
;
A
#
# COMPACT_ATOMS: atom_id res chain seq x y z
N ALA A 1 -6.22 9.56 17.97
CA ALA A 1 -6.42 8.24 17.34
C ALA A 1 -7.26 7.32 18.22
N ILE A 2 -6.84 7.02 19.47
CA ILE A 2 -7.53 6.07 20.40
C ILE A 2 -8.98 6.47 20.64
N GLU A 3 -9.28 7.75 20.87
CA GLU A 3 -10.64 8.24 21.13
C GLU A 3 -11.58 7.98 19.96
N LYS A 4 -11.10 8.14 18.74
CA LYS A 4 -11.89 7.85 17.53
C LYS A 4 -12.23 6.36 17.43
N VAL A 5 -11.23 5.51 17.59
CA VAL A 5 -11.41 4.04 17.56
C VAL A 5 -12.34 3.58 18.67
N TYR A 6 -12.17 4.10 19.90
CA TYR A 6 -13.05 3.76 21.01
C TYR A 6 -14.51 4.14 20.74
N SER A 7 -14.75 5.33 20.18
CA SER A 7 -16.10 5.78 19.83
C SER A 7 -16.72 4.93 18.72
N GLU A 8 -15.94 4.55 17.72
CA GLU A 8 -16.39 3.66 16.64
C GLU A 8 -16.77 2.27 17.17
N ILE A 9 -15.98 1.72 18.10
CA ILE A 9 -16.29 0.44 18.75
C ILE A 9 -17.51 0.59 19.67
N GLN A 10 -17.58 1.63 20.50
CA GLN A 10 -18.72 1.86 21.38
C GLN A 10 -20.04 1.92 20.62
N ASN A 11 -20.07 2.53 19.43
CA ASN A 11 -21.27 2.61 18.60
C ASN A 11 -21.80 1.26 18.09
N ARG A 12 -21.02 0.19 18.25
CA ARG A 12 -21.42 -1.18 17.85
C ARG A 12 -22.09 -1.96 19.00
N TYR A 13 -22.07 -1.43 20.20
CA TYR A 13 -22.58 -2.09 21.41
C TYR A 13 -23.53 -1.15 22.15
N GLU A 14 -24.66 -1.68 22.61
CA GLU A 14 -25.63 -0.94 23.43
C GLU A 14 -25.10 -0.67 24.84
N GLU A 15 -24.34 -1.62 25.37
CA GLU A 15 -23.72 -1.50 26.69
C GLU A 15 -22.42 -0.70 26.64
N ARG A 16 -22.12 0.00 27.74
CA ARG A 16 -20.87 0.74 27.85
C ARG A 16 -19.68 -0.23 27.84
N LEU A 17 -18.68 0.05 26.98
CA LEU A 17 -17.44 -0.69 26.95
C LEU A 17 -16.71 -0.57 28.30
N THR A 18 -16.28 -1.69 28.84
CA THR A 18 -15.50 -1.78 30.08
C THR A 18 -13.99 -1.70 29.87
N VAL A 19 -13.57 -1.42 28.62
CA VAL A 19 -12.15 -1.27 28.27
C VAL A 19 -11.62 0.06 28.78
N GLU A 20 -10.57 0.04 29.58
CA GLU A 20 -9.89 1.22 30.09
C GLU A 20 -9.05 1.89 28.98
N LYS A 21 -9.05 3.22 28.96
CA LYS A 21 -8.25 4.05 28.06
C LYS A 21 -7.33 4.93 28.88
N GLU A 22 -6.17 4.42 29.18
CA GLU A 22 -5.20 5.18 29.96
C GLU A 22 -3.88 5.36 29.20
N ARG A 23 -3.10 6.32 29.65
CA ARG A 23 -1.74 6.48 29.15
C ARG A 23 -0.90 5.29 29.63
N LEU A 24 -0.15 4.68 28.70
CA LEU A 24 0.79 3.63 29.07
C LEU A 24 1.85 4.18 30.03
N GLU A 25 1.80 3.75 31.30
CA GLU A 25 2.77 4.14 32.32
C GLU A 25 3.93 3.16 32.46
N CYS A 26 3.64 1.88 32.23
CA CYS A 26 4.64 0.82 32.26
C CYS A 26 4.28 -0.30 31.27
N PHE A 27 5.29 -1.02 30.82
CA PHE A 27 5.14 -2.20 29.97
C PHE A 27 5.87 -3.37 30.64
N TYR A 28 5.12 -4.42 30.93
CA TYR A 28 5.67 -5.66 31.44
C TYR A 28 5.71 -6.66 30.28
N PRO A 29 6.91 -7.15 29.87
CA PRO A 29 6.98 -8.23 28.90
C PRO A 29 6.29 -9.48 29.46
N ALA A 30 5.63 -10.24 28.60
CA ALA A 30 5.09 -11.53 29.00
C ALA A 30 6.24 -12.48 29.47
N GLU A 31 5.91 -13.44 30.31
CA GLU A 31 6.86 -14.45 30.79
C GLU A 31 7.48 -15.19 29.59
N ASP A 32 8.73 -15.61 29.75
CA ASP A 32 9.50 -16.24 28.64
C ASP A 32 8.77 -17.43 28.00
N TYR A 33 7.94 -18.15 28.76
CA TYR A 33 7.18 -19.27 28.23
C TYR A 33 6.01 -18.81 27.31
N HIS A 34 5.44 -17.62 27.52
CA HIS A 34 4.42 -17.03 26.67
C HIS A 34 4.99 -16.32 25.42
N GLN A 35 6.26 -15.91 25.50
CA GLN A 35 6.92 -15.31 24.35
C GLN A 35 7.19 -16.39 23.31
N ASP A 36 6.84 -16.07 22.05
CA ASP A 36 6.93 -17.01 20.93
C ASP A 36 6.20 -18.35 21.18
N TYR A 37 5.11 -18.33 21.97
CA TYR A 37 4.38 -19.51 22.40
C TYR A 37 4.06 -20.48 21.24
N LEU A 38 3.53 -19.97 20.12
CA LEU A 38 3.20 -20.80 18.95
C LEU A 38 4.42 -21.31 18.18
N LEU A 39 5.58 -20.65 18.30
CA LEU A 39 6.84 -21.19 17.76
C LEU A 39 7.33 -22.37 18.59
N LYS A 40 7.18 -22.29 19.91
CA LYS A 40 7.55 -23.35 20.87
C LYS A 40 6.53 -24.49 20.88
N ASN A 41 5.25 -24.18 20.62
CA ASN A 41 4.11 -25.10 20.64
C ASN A 41 3.26 -24.94 19.37
N PRO A 42 3.65 -25.52 18.24
CA PRO A 42 2.95 -25.34 16.96
C PRO A 42 1.47 -25.75 16.99
N GLU A 43 1.12 -26.74 17.85
CA GLU A 43 -0.25 -27.22 18.08
C GLU A 43 -0.95 -26.50 19.25
N GLY A 44 -0.32 -25.44 19.79
CA GLY A 44 -0.85 -24.69 20.93
C GLY A 44 -2.12 -23.92 20.57
N TYR A 45 -2.99 -23.72 21.58
CA TYR A 45 -4.22 -22.94 21.40
C TYR A 45 -3.90 -21.44 21.14
N CYS A 46 -4.49 -20.90 20.09
CA CYS A 46 -4.53 -19.47 19.82
C CYS A 46 -5.95 -19.09 19.33
N HIS A 47 -6.52 -18.02 19.88
CA HIS A 47 -7.83 -17.51 19.47
C HIS A 47 -7.78 -16.77 18.11
N LEU A 48 -6.57 -16.41 17.63
CA LEU A 48 -6.38 -15.84 16.29
C LEU A 48 -6.29 -16.96 15.25
N SER A 49 -6.89 -16.73 14.09
CA SER A 49 -6.79 -17.67 12.98
C SER A 49 -5.34 -17.74 12.47
N LEU A 50 -4.94 -18.89 11.93
CA LEU A 50 -3.64 -19.05 11.28
C LEU A 50 -3.46 -18.05 10.10
N GLN A 51 -4.54 -17.69 9.43
CA GLN A 51 -4.53 -16.68 8.37
C GLN A 51 -4.16 -15.32 8.94
N THR A 52 -4.82 -14.89 10.03
CA THR A 52 -4.53 -13.62 10.71
C THR A 52 -3.08 -13.56 11.19
N LEU A 53 -2.55 -14.66 11.74
CA LEU A 53 -1.16 -14.73 12.17
C LEU A 53 -0.16 -14.66 11.00
N ARG A 54 -0.46 -15.34 9.90
CA ARG A 54 0.36 -15.28 8.67
C ARG A 54 0.37 -13.89 8.08
N PHE A 55 -0.79 -13.25 7.99
CA PHE A 55 -0.93 -11.86 7.57
C PHE A 55 -0.07 -10.92 8.42
N ALA A 56 -0.30 -10.91 9.75
CA ALA A 56 0.41 -10.02 10.67
C ALA A 56 1.94 -10.23 10.61
N ARG A 57 2.38 -11.50 10.55
CA ARG A 57 3.79 -11.85 10.41
C ARG A 57 4.37 -11.33 9.08
N ARG A 58 3.67 -11.55 7.97
CA ARG A 58 4.15 -11.12 6.64
C ARG A 58 4.26 -9.60 6.57
N TYR A 59 3.24 -8.88 7.01
CA TYR A 59 3.24 -7.41 7.08
C TYR A 59 4.39 -6.88 7.95
N ALA A 60 4.58 -7.45 9.14
CA ALA A 60 5.66 -7.07 10.06
C ALA A 60 7.06 -7.33 9.46
N LEU A 61 7.25 -8.43 8.73
CA LEU A 61 8.52 -8.73 8.06
C LEU A 61 8.84 -7.74 6.95
N ILE A 62 7.86 -7.36 6.13
CA ILE A 62 8.04 -6.38 5.05
C ILE A 62 8.38 -5.01 5.63
N THR A 63 7.62 -4.53 6.60
CA THR A 63 7.85 -3.23 7.23
C THR A 63 9.18 -3.18 7.97
N LYS A 64 9.60 -4.26 8.63
CA LYS A 64 10.92 -4.40 9.24
C LYS A 64 12.04 -4.37 8.19
N ALA A 65 11.86 -5.08 7.07
CA ALA A 65 12.81 -5.08 5.97
C ALA A 65 12.98 -3.69 5.36
N LEU A 66 11.88 -2.94 5.13
CA LEU A 66 11.94 -1.55 4.68
C LEU A 66 12.70 -0.67 5.68
N ARG A 67 12.38 -0.77 6.98
CA ARG A 67 13.06 0.00 8.03
C ARG A 67 14.55 -0.29 8.15
N SER A 68 15.01 -1.49 7.77
CA SER A 68 16.44 -1.82 7.77
C SER A 68 17.26 -1.06 6.72
N TYR A 69 16.59 -0.46 5.71
CA TYR A 69 17.18 0.40 4.70
C TYR A 69 16.93 1.90 4.97
N SER A 70 16.38 2.25 6.14
CA SER A 70 16.10 3.65 6.50
C SER A 70 17.38 4.48 6.53
N ASP A 71 17.27 5.70 5.98
CA ASP A 71 18.33 6.70 5.90
C ASP A 71 17.76 8.02 6.45
N GLU A 72 18.31 8.51 7.54
CA GLU A 72 17.80 9.70 8.23
C GLU A 72 17.96 10.98 7.40
N GLU A 73 18.98 11.08 6.54
CA GLU A 73 19.15 12.23 5.64
C GLU A 73 18.02 12.25 4.60
N LYS A 74 17.74 11.11 3.99
CA LYS A 74 16.60 10.98 3.06
C LYS A 74 15.27 11.27 3.74
N LYS A 75 15.04 10.71 4.90
CA LYS A 75 13.83 10.92 5.68
C LYS A 75 13.56 12.39 5.97
N ALA A 76 14.61 13.19 6.18
CA ALA A 76 14.50 14.63 6.39
C ALA A 76 14.17 15.41 5.11
N VAL A 77 14.61 14.92 3.93
CA VAL A 77 14.47 15.63 2.64
C VAL A 77 13.18 15.24 1.91
N LEU A 78 12.78 13.97 1.97
CA LEU A 78 11.64 13.43 1.21
C LEU A 78 10.32 14.18 1.43
N PRO A 79 9.93 14.60 2.65
CA PRO A 79 8.69 15.34 2.85
C PRO A 79 8.61 16.62 2.01
N ARG A 80 9.71 17.37 1.92
CA ARG A 80 9.76 18.57 1.10
C ARG A 80 9.73 18.25 -0.40
N PHE A 81 10.40 17.19 -0.81
CA PHE A 81 10.44 16.76 -2.22
C PHE A 81 9.06 16.28 -2.69
N PHE A 82 8.34 15.54 -1.87
CA PHE A 82 7.01 15.00 -2.16
C PHE A 82 5.85 15.93 -1.76
N LYS A 83 6.16 17.17 -1.38
CA LYS A 83 5.13 18.20 -1.11
C LYS A 83 4.11 17.75 -0.07
N THR A 84 4.57 17.43 1.14
CA THR A 84 3.72 16.94 2.24
C THR A 84 3.29 18.03 3.22
N GLY A 85 3.61 19.29 2.93
CA GLY A 85 3.19 20.44 3.72
C GLY A 85 1.67 20.64 3.68
N LYS A 86 1.17 21.44 4.61
CA LYS A 86 -0.27 21.75 4.71
C LYS A 86 -0.78 22.39 3.41
N GLY A 87 -1.83 21.82 2.82
CA GLY A 87 -2.44 22.26 1.57
C GLY A 87 -1.68 21.81 0.32
N GLU A 88 -0.60 21.05 0.44
CA GLU A 88 0.11 20.44 -0.68
C GLU A 88 -0.48 19.07 -1.03
N TYR A 89 -0.19 18.58 -2.24
CA TYR A 89 -0.82 17.36 -2.77
C TYR A 89 -0.42 16.06 -2.05
N GLY A 90 0.69 16.04 -1.33
CA GLY A 90 1.17 14.93 -0.52
C GLY A 90 0.92 15.13 0.98
N GLU A 91 0.03 16.07 1.37
CA GLU A 91 -0.24 16.35 2.78
C GLU A 91 -0.56 15.08 3.57
N GLY A 92 0.13 14.89 4.69
CA GLY A 92 -0.07 13.75 5.58
C GLY A 92 0.82 12.54 5.30
N ASP A 93 1.55 12.50 4.17
CA ASP A 93 2.49 11.42 3.88
C ASP A 93 3.68 11.41 4.84
N ARG A 94 4.06 10.20 5.27
CA ARG A 94 5.20 9.94 6.14
C ARG A 94 6.22 9.08 5.42
N PHE A 95 7.50 9.30 5.71
CA PHE A 95 8.62 8.61 5.06
C PHE A 95 9.47 7.84 6.06
N ILE A 96 9.89 6.64 5.65
CA ILE A 96 10.86 5.81 6.34
C ILE A 96 12.28 6.24 5.96
N GLY A 97 12.46 6.80 4.76
CA GLY A 97 13.75 7.19 4.19
C GLY A 97 14.40 6.08 3.36
N VAL A 98 13.61 5.24 2.70
CA VAL A 98 14.11 4.11 1.89
C VAL A 98 14.20 4.51 0.42
N SER A 99 15.32 4.16 -0.23
CA SER A 99 15.48 4.40 -1.67
C SER A 99 14.59 3.50 -2.52
N VAL A 100 14.18 3.96 -3.71
CA VAL A 100 13.42 3.14 -4.67
C VAL A 100 14.13 1.82 -5.02
N PRO A 101 15.46 1.79 -5.27
CA PRO A 101 16.17 0.53 -5.50
C PRO A 101 16.08 -0.45 -4.32
N ASP A 102 16.12 0.03 -3.08
CA ASP A 102 16.04 -0.82 -1.90
C ASP A 102 14.59 -1.29 -1.67
N THR A 103 13.59 -0.42 -1.88
CA THR A 103 12.18 -0.82 -1.89
C THR A 103 11.91 -1.91 -2.93
N ARG A 104 12.53 -1.84 -4.12
CA ARG A 104 12.46 -2.89 -5.15
C ARG A 104 13.06 -4.23 -4.69
N LYS A 105 14.14 -4.22 -3.89
CA LYS A 105 14.71 -5.45 -3.31
C LYS A 105 13.73 -6.10 -2.34
N VAL A 106 13.12 -5.31 -1.46
CA VAL A 106 12.10 -5.80 -0.52
C VAL A 106 10.90 -6.34 -1.28
N ALA A 107 10.33 -5.59 -2.22
CA ALA A 107 9.20 -6.03 -3.04
C ALA A 107 9.51 -7.34 -3.82
N LYS A 108 10.75 -7.53 -4.27
CA LYS A 108 11.19 -8.78 -4.90
C LYS A 108 11.18 -9.95 -3.91
N ALA A 109 11.68 -9.74 -2.71
CA ALA A 109 11.77 -10.79 -1.68
C ALA A 109 10.40 -11.24 -1.16
N TYR A 110 9.39 -10.36 -1.26
CA TYR A 110 8.04 -10.60 -0.76
C TYR A 110 6.97 -10.59 -1.87
N SER A 111 7.35 -10.88 -3.10
CA SER A 111 6.44 -10.84 -4.26
C SER A 111 5.30 -11.86 -4.22
N ASP A 112 5.40 -12.88 -3.36
CA ASP A 112 4.39 -13.90 -3.08
C ASP A 112 3.39 -13.52 -1.97
N SER A 113 3.37 -12.23 -1.56
CA SER A 113 2.45 -11.73 -0.54
C SER A 113 1.00 -11.85 -0.99
N THR A 114 0.12 -12.18 -0.04
CA THR A 114 -1.32 -12.27 -0.26
C THR A 114 -1.96 -10.89 -0.45
N GLU A 115 -3.15 -10.86 -1.03
CA GLU A 115 -3.88 -9.63 -1.36
C GLU A 115 -4.11 -8.76 -0.12
N ASP A 116 -4.51 -9.36 1.01
CA ASP A 116 -4.70 -8.69 2.29
C ASP A 116 -3.43 -7.97 2.81
N VAL A 117 -2.25 -8.55 2.59
CA VAL A 117 -0.97 -7.93 2.95
C VAL A 117 -0.67 -6.73 2.03
N VAL A 118 -0.94 -6.88 0.73
CA VAL A 118 -0.73 -5.81 -0.26
C VAL A 118 -1.68 -4.64 0.01
N GLU A 119 -2.94 -4.93 0.33
CA GLU A 119 -3.95 -3.95 0.72
C GLU A 119 -3.49 -3.15 1.95
N ALA A 120 -3.10 -3.84 3.03
CA ALA A 120 -2.62 -3.19 4.25
C ALA A 120 -1.35 -2.34 4.03
N LEU A 121 -0.49 -2.72 3.08
CA LEU A 121 0.66 -1.91 2.69
C LEU A 121 0.23 -0.66 1.91
N LEU A 122 -0.79 -0.75 1.04
CA LEU A 122 -1.35 0.40 0.31
C LEU A 122 -2.08 1.38 1.21
N GLU A 123 -2.69 0.91 2.29
CA GLU A 123 -3.37 1.73 3.30
C GLU A 123 -2.40 2.34 4.33
N SER A 124 -1.12 2.00 4.26
CA SER A 124 -0.11 2.47 5.21
C SER A 124 0.07 3.99 5.15
N GLU A 125 0.27 4.62 6.30
CA GLU A 125 0.70 6.03 6.41
C GLU A 125 2.12 6.26 5.85
N TRP A 126 2.90 5.20 5.67
CA TRP A 126 4.28 5.25 5.17
C TRP A 126 4.33 5.13 3.66
N HIS A 127 4.86 6.15 3.01
CA HIS A 127 4.96 6.22 1.55
C HIS A 127 5.65 5.00 0.93
N GLU A 128 6.79 4.58 1.48
CA GLU A 128 7.56 3.45 0.94
C GLU A 128 6.86 2.10 1.15
N CYS A 129 5.94 1.99 2.11
CA CYS A 129 5.09 0.80 2.22
C CYS A 129 4.11 0.73 1.05
N ARG A 130 3.47 1.85 0.67
CA ARG A 130 2.59 1.94 -0.49
C ARG A 130 3.34 1.68 -1.79
N LEU A 131 4.54 2.26 -1.94
CA LEU A 131 5.41 1.97 -3.08
C LEU A 131 5.78 0.49 -3.15
N CYS A 132 6.12 -0.13 -2.02
CA CYS A 132 6.44 -1.56 -1.95
C CYS A 132 5.25 -2.43 -2.41
N ALA A 133 4.03 -2.10 -1.98
CA ALA A 133 2.81 -2.77 -2.42
C ALA A 133 2.65 -2.72 -3.94
N LEU A 134 2.79 -1.54 -4.55
CA LEU A 134 2.69 -1.37 -6.00
C LEU A 134 3.78 -2.15 -6.76
N LEU A 135 5.00 -2.19 -6.22
CA LEU A 135 6.09 -2.96 -6.80
C LEU A 135 5.88 -4.48 -6.66
N ILE A 136 5.18 -4.94 -5.63
CA ILE A 136 4.71 -6.33 -5.49
C ILE A 136 3.65 -6.61 -6.56
N LEU A 137 2.64 -5.75 -6.70
CA LEU A 137 1.57 -5.89 -7.71
C LEU A 137 2.12 -5.99 -9.14
N ILE A 138 3.11 -5.17 -9.51
CA ILE A 138 3.76 -5.25 -10.84
C ILE A 138 4.38 -6.64 -11.07
N ARG A 139 4.86 -7.31 -10.03
CA ARG A 139 5.40 -8.67 -10.15
C ARG A 139 4.31 -9.71 -10.26
N GLN A 140 3.25 -9.55 -9.48
CA GLN A 140 2.09 -10.45 -9.48
C GLN A 140 1.29 -10.34 -10.78
N TYR A 141 1.26 -9.16 -11.39
CA TYR A 141 0.61 -8.90 -12.67
C TYR A 141 1.04 -9.90 -13.77
N LYS A 142 2.29 -10.31 -13.78
CA LYS A 142 2.81 -11.27 -14.76
C LYS A 142 2.11 -12.64 -14.71
N ASN A 143 1.64 -13.04 -13.54
CA ASN A 143 1.00 -14.33 -13.32
C ASN A 143 -0.54 -14.23 -13.32
N ASN A 144 -1.09 -13.13 -12.80
CA ASN A 144 -2.52 -12.90 -12.59
C ASN A 144 -2.94 -11.50 -13.07
N PRO A 145 -2.88 -11.20 -14.39
CA PRO A 145 -3.08 -9.82 -14.89
C PRO A 145 -4.47 -9.27 -14.60
N ASP A 146 -5.55 -10.02 -14.84
CA ASP A 146 -6.92 -9.54 -14.67
C ASP A 146 -7.26 -9.25 -13.19
N GLU A 147 -6.79 -10.10 -12.28
CA GLU A 147 -7.00 -9.95 -10.83
C GLU A 147 -6.20 -8.75 -10.28
N THR A 148 -4.93 -8.65 -10.68
CA THR A 148 -4.06 -7.53 -10.29
C THR A 148 -4.62 -6.19 -10.76
N VAL A 149 -5.15 -6.11 -11.98
CA VAL A 149 -5.75 -4.87 -12.50
C VAL A 149 -7.03 -4.52 -11.76
N ARG A 150 -7.89 -5.49 -11.48
CA ARG A 150 -9.10 -5.25 -10.66
C ARG A 150 -8.73 -4.70 -9.28
N PHE A 151 -7.76 -5.34 -8.62
CA PHE A 151 -7.25 -4.88 -7.33
C PHE A 151 -6.67 -3.47 -7.42
N TYR A 152 -5.81 -3.19 -8.41
CA TYR A 152 -5.19 -1.88 -8.61
C TYR A 152 -6.24 -0.77 -8.76
N ILE A 153 -7.27 -1.00 -9.58
CA ILE A 153 -8.34 -0.01 -9.84
C ILE A 153 -9.19 0.23 -8.58
N SER A 154 -9.45 -0.80 -7.78
CA SER A 154 -10.26 -0.67 -6.56
C SER A 154 -9.52 0.00 -5.39
N HIS A 155 -8.18 0.12 -5.45
CA HIS A 155 -7.35 0.65 -4.37
C HIS A 155 -6.58 1.93 -4.75
N THR A 156 -7.09 2.71 -5.71
CA THR A 156 -6.46 3.97 -6.16
C THR A 156 -6.33 5.01 -5.06
N SER A 157 -7.12 4.93 -3.99
CA SER A 157 -7.03 5.81 -2.81
C SER A 157 -5.67 5.74 -2.11
N GLY A 158 -4.97 4.61 -2.19
CA GLY A 158 -3.61 4.44 -1.68
C GLY A 158 -2.51 5.00 -2.59
N ILE A 159 -2.87 5.47 -3.80
CA ILE A 159 -1.95 5.97 -4.82
C ILE A 159 -2.08 7.49 -4.89
N ASN A 160 -1.49 8.16 -3.91
CA ASN A 160 -1.69 9.58 -3.65
C ASN A 160 -0.46 10.46 -3.96
N ASN A 161 0.46 9.99 -4.79
CA ASN A 161 1.62 10.77 -5.20
C ASN A 161 2.08 10.37 -6.60
N TRP A 162 2.82 11.29 -7.27
CA TRP A 162 3.25 11.13 -8.65
C TRP A 162 4.14 9.90 -8.90
N ASP A 163 5.06 9.60 -7.99
CA ASP A 163 5.97 8.46 -8.14
C ASP A 163 5.25 7.11 -8.00
N LEU A 164 4.25 7.03 -7.13
CA LEU A 164 3.38 5.84 -6.99
C LEU A 164 2.64 5.57 -8.31
N VAL A 165 2.12 6.62 -8.96
CA VAL A 165 1.47 6.51 -10.26
C VAL A 165 2.48 6.14 -11.35
N ASP A 166 3.57 6.90 -11.49
CA ASP A 166 4.50 6.79 -12.61
C ASP A 166 5.25 5.45 -12.62
N LEU A 167 5.47 4.87 -11.42
CA LEU A 167 6.11 3.56 -11.27
C LEU A 167 5.14 2.38 -11.40
N SER A 168 3.82 2.58 -11.39
CA SER A 168 2.84 1.49 -11.40
C SER A 168 1.92 1.50 -12.61
N ALA A 169 1.30 2.63 -12.92
CA ALA A 169 0.25 2.73 -13.93
C ALA A 169 0.65 2.20 -15.33
N PRO A 170 1.83 2.51 -15.89
CA PRO A 170 2.23 1.98 -17.19
C PRO A 170 2.34 0.46 -17.19
N TYR A 171 2.83 -0.13 -16.10
CA TYR A 171 3.19 -1.53 -16.01
C TYR A 171 2.05 -2.45 -15.56
N ILE A 172 0.97 -1.89 -15.01
CA ILE A 172 -0.22 -2.62 -14.60
C ILE A 172 -1.36 -2.30 -15.57
N LEU A 173 -1.91 -1.10 -15.51
CA LEU A 173 -3.07 -0.72 -16.30
C LEU A 173 -2.70 -0.50 -17.79
N GLY A 174 -1.59 0.18 -18.07
CA GLY A 174 -1.12 0.43 -19.42
C GLY A 174 -0.81 -0.86 -20.18
N ASP A 175 -0.01 -1.74 -19.60
CA ASP A 175 0.35 -3.04 -20.20
C ASP A 175 -0.88 -3.92 -20.43
N HIS A 176 -1.83 -3.90 -19.48
CA HIS A 176 -3.07 -4.66 -19.58
C HIS A 176 -3.96 -4.20 -20.74
N LEU A 177 -4.02 -2.90 -20.98
CA LEU A 177 -4.93 -2.32 -21.97
C LEU A 177 -4.36 -2.24 -23.39
N ILE A 178 -3.06 -2.45 -23.59
CA ILE A 178 -2.37 -2.24 -24.87
C ILE A 178 -3.01 -3.04 -26.02
N ASN A 179 -3.48 -4.26 -25.72
CA ASN A 179 -4.10 -5.14 -26.71
C ASN A 179 -5.62 -5.27 -26.49
N LYS A 180 -6.23 -4.40 -25.69
CA LYS A 180 -7.69 -4.39 -25.47
C LYS A 180 -8.35 -3.38 -26.38
N GLU A 181 -9.50 -3.72 -26.94
CA GLU A 181 -10.37 -2.81 -27.70
C GLU A 181 -11.11 -1.86 -26.74
N ASP A 182 -11.58 -2.39 -25.61
CA ASP A 182 -12.29 -1.60 -24.59
C ASP A 182 -11.29 -0.96 -23.61
N ARG A 183 -11.12 0.35 -23.76
CA ARG A 183 -10.26 1.21 -22.91
C ARG A 183 -11.05 2.29 -22.17
N ARG A 184 -12.38 2.17 -22.07
CA ARG A 184 -13.27 3.16 -21.42
C ARG A 184 -12.93 3.43 -19.97
N ILE A 185 -12.22 2.52 -19.30
CA ILE A 185 -11.72 2.76 -17.95
C ILE A 185 -10.80 3.98 -17.87
N LEU A 186 -10.03 4.26 -18.92
CA LEU A 186 -9.18 5.45 -18.98
C LEU A 186 -10.01 6.73 -19.01
N ASP A 187 -11.10 6.76 -19.77
CA ASP A 187 -12.01 7.90 -19.81
C ASP A 187 -12.68 8.12 -18.45
N LYS A 188 -13.13 7.03 -17.83
CA LYS A 188 -13.72 7.10 -16.49
C LYS A 188 -12.74 7.69 -15.47
N MET A 189 -11.49 7.23 -15.47
CA MET A 189 -10.47 7.74 -14.56
C MET A 189 -10.04 9.18 -14.90
N ALA A 190 -9.95 9.53 -16.16
CA ALA A 190 -9.64 10.90 -16.60
C ALA A 190 -10.71 11.92 -16.19
N CYS A 191 -11.97 11.49 -16.08
CA CYS A 191 -13.10 12.31 -15.60
C CYS A 191 -13.29 12.25 -14.08
N SER A 192 -12.44 11.55 -13.33
CA SER A 192 -12.52 11.47 -11.88
C SER A 192 -12.28 12.83 -11.21
N PRO A 193 -12.92 13.14 -10.07
CA PRO A 193 -12.57 14.30 -9.27
C PRO A 193 -11.22 14.16 -8.56
N ILE A 194 -10.61 12.96 -8.58
CA ILE A 194 -9.33 12.64 -7.92
C ILE A 194 -8.19 12.82 -8.92
N MET A 195 -7.33 13.79 -8.70
CA MET A 195 -6.19 14.12 -9.56
C MET A 195 -5.29 12.90 -9.85
N TRP A 196 -5.12 12.02 -8.88
CA TRP A 196 -4.27 10.85 -9.04
C TRP A 196 -4.87 9.80 -9.97
N GLU A 197 -6.19 9.66 -9.99
CA GLU A 197 -6.87 8.80 -10.98
C GLU A 197 -6.77 9.38 -12.38
N GLN A 198 -6.92 10.71 -12.54
CA GLN A 198 -6.67 11.39 -13.81
C GLN A 198 -5.24 11.12 -14.28
N ARG A 199 -4.25 11.25 -13.36
CA ARG A 199 -2.85 10.96 -13.69
C ARG A 199 -2.63 9.50 -14.06
N ILE A 200 -3.25 8.54 -13.36
CA ILE A 200 -3.19 7.11 -13.70
C ILE A 200 -3.67 6.90 -15.14
N ALA A 201 -4.79 7.50 -15.54
CA ALA A 201 -5.32 7.38 -16.90
C ALA A 201 -4.29 7.84 -17.96
N VAL A 202 -3.76 9.04 -17.79
CA VAL A 202 -2.80 9.61 -18.77
C VAL A 202 -1.48 8.83 -18.74
N VAL A 203 -0.91 8.56 -17.57
CA VAL A 203 0.40 7.91 -17.44
C VAL A 203 0.36 6.45 -17.92
N SER A 204 -0.79 5.76 -17.79
CA SER A 204 -0.97 4.42 -18.38
C SER A 204 -0.73 4.41 -19.89
N THR A 205 -1.09 5.48 -20.60
CA THR A 205 -0.89 5.57 -22.06
C THR A 205 0.57 5.63 -22.50
N LEU A 206 1.52 5.84 -21.59
CA LEU A 206 2.95 5.75 -21.91
C LEU A 206 3.33 4.36 -22.45
N MET A 207 2.62 3.29 -22.02
CA MET A 207 2.82 1.97 -22.59
C MET A 207 2.34 1.92 -24.05
N PHE A 208 1.23 2.59 -24.38
CA PHE A 208 0.70 2.67 -25.74
C PHE A 208 1.67 3.44 -26.65
N VAL A 209 2.19 4.59 -26.19
CA VAL A 209 3.20 5.38 -26.91
C VAL A 209 4.44 4.55 -27.25
N ARG A 210 4.91 3.72 -26.32
CA ARG A 210 6.04 2.79 -26.56
C ARG A 210 5.75 1.75 -27.65
N HIS A 211 4.48 1.48 -27.92
CA HIS A 211 4.01 0.56 -28.96
C HIS A 211 3.39 1.29 -30.15
N THR A 212 3.73 2.56 -30.34
CA THR A 212 3.29 3.39 -31.47
C THR A 212 1.77 3.58 -31.58
N GLN A 213 1.04 3.49 -30.47
CA GLN A 213 -0.39 3.79 -30.36
C GLN A 213 -0.55 5.14 -29.65
N PHE A 214 -1.02 6.18 -30.33
CA PHE A 214 -1.02 7.56 -29.83
C PHE A 214 -2.42 8.10 -29.56
N GLU A 215 -3.46 7.46 -30.10
CA GLU A 215 -4.84 7.95 -30.15
C GLU A 215 -5.38 8.25 -28.74
N ASP A 216 -5.21 7.31 -27.81
CA ASP A 216 -5.67 7.48 -26.43
C ASP A 216 -4.91 8.59 -25.70
N THR A 217 -3.60 8.70 -25.92
CA THR A 217 -2.79 9.75 -25.31
C THR A 217 -3.25 11.13 -25.76
N VAL A 218 -3.49 11.31 -27.06
CA VAL A 218 -3.97 12.59 -27.62
C VAL A 218 -5.39 12.91 -27.19
N ARG A 219 -6.23 11.89 -27.06
CA ARG A 219 -7.63 12.05 -26.64
C ARG A 219 -7.77 12.43 -25.17
N LEU A 220 -6.85 11.97 -24.30
CA LEU A 220 -6.88 12.21 -22.85
C LEU A 220 -6.10 13.46 -22.42
N ALA A 221 -5.26 14.04 -23.29
CA ALA A 221 -4.48 15.24 -23.02
C ALA A 221 -5.32 16.51 -23.24
#